data_2538fe9325e359f3ac9b3a10ae35f09b
#
_entry.id   2538fe9325e359f3ac9b3a10ae35f09b
#
_cell.length_a   1.000
_cell.length_b   1.000
_cell.length_c   1.000
_cell.angle_alpha   90.00
_cell.angle_beta   90.00
_cell.angle_gamma   90.00
#
_symmetry.space_group_name_H-M   'P 1'
#
loop_
_entity.id
_entity.type
_entity.pdbx_description
1 polymer ?
#
loop_
_entity_poly.entity_id
_entity_poly.type
_entity_poly.pdbx_seq_one_letter_code
_entity_poly.pdbx_strand_id
1 'polypeptide(L)'
;SVALHEALPGDYLQMARAAMLDLPAFRRQGWFDAYGEGWATYAESLGPQLGFFTDPFSRFGQLNEEMLRAARLVVDTGIHAMGWSRRQAIDYLNAHTANPPQDNEAEVDRYIAQPAQALGYKIGQLRIAALRERARAVLGARFDLRRFHDAVLGNGALPLDVLQRQVEGWIQAEKAAAKKGVQAPAPKATPAAPLPAAAATRRE
;
A
#
# COMPACT_ATOMS: atom_id res chain seq x y z
N SER A 1 5.42 -9.58 8.26
CA SER A 1 5.10 -8.48 7.34
C SER A 1 4.17 -8.94 6.22
N VAL A 2 4.51 -10.03 5.53
CA VAL A 2 3.76 -10.55 4.36
C VAL A 2 2.26 -10.72 4.63
N ALA A 3 1.85 -11.28 5.77
CA ALA A 3 0.43 -11.44 6.10
C ALA A 3 -0.33 -10.09 6.19
N LEU A 4 0.31 -9.02 6.63
CA LEU A 4 -0.29 -7.68 6.65
C LEU A 4 -0.33 -7.07 5.25
N HIS A 5 0.61 -7.43 4.38
CA HIS A 5 0.68 -7.01 2.99
C HIS A 5 -0.43 -7.68 2.16
N GLU A 6 -0.42 -8.99 2.12
CA GLU A 6 -1.28 -9.78 1.23
C GLU A 6 -2.74 -9.87 1.73
N ALA A 7 -2.93 -9.93 3.05
CA ALA A 7 -4.26 -10.15 3.62
C ALA A 7 -4.87 -8.85 4.17
N LEU A 8 -5.06 -8.76 5.49
CA LEU A 8 -5.65 -7.62 6.18
C LEU A 8 -4.58 -6.91 7.02
N PRO A 9 -4.45 -5.60 6.86
CA PRO A 9 -5.28 -4.65 6.10
C PRO A 9 -4.76 -4.30 4.68
N GLY A 10 -3.91 -5.13 4.08
CA GLY A 10 -3.24 -4.91 2.81
C GLY A 10 -4.11 -5.19 1.56
N ASP A 11 -3.56 -5.94 0.60
CA ASP A 11 -4.14 -6.14 -0.75
C ASP A 11 -5.54 -6.73 -0.72
N TYR A 12 -5.77 -7.77 0.09
CA TYR A 12 -7.10 -8.38 0.16
C TYR A 12 -8.18 -7.35 0.57
N LEU A 13 -7.91 -6.53 1.59
CA LEU A 13 -8.86 -5.50 2.00
C LEU A 13 -9.10 -4.48 0.89
N GLN A 14 -8.05 -4.01 0.24
CA GLN A 14 -8.12 -3.02 -0.83
C GLN A 14 -8.94 -3.55 -2.01
N MET A 15 -8.65 -4.76 -2.47
CA MET A 15 -9.33 -5.39 -3.60
C MET A 15 -10.79 -5.72 -3.28
N ALA A 16 -11.05 -6.29 -2.09
CA ALA A 16 -12.41 -6.59 -1.65
C ALA A 16 -13.28 -5.33 -1.55
N ARG A 17 -12.72 -4.24 -1.02
CA ARG A 17 -13.43 -2.94 -0.99
C ARG A 17 -13.70 -2.41 -2.40
N ALA A 18 -12.70 -2.43 -3.28
CA ALA A 18 -12.86 -1.97 -4.67
C ALA A 18 -13.97 -2.73 -5.40
N ALA A 19 -14.04 -4.06 -5.23
CA ALA A 19 -15.07 -4.90 -5.84
C ALA A 19 -16.50 -4.55 -5.39
N MET A 20 -16.65 -3.99 -4.18
CA MET A 20 -17.95 -3.63 -3.58
C MET A 20 -18.40 -2.20 -3.89
N LEU A 21 -17.54 -1.38 -4.50
CA LEU A 21 -17.88 0.01 -4.82
C LEU A 21 -18.85 0.07 -6.00
N ASP A 22 -19.75 1.06 -5.96
CA ASP A 22 -20.62 1.39 -7.09
C ASP A 22 -19.83 2.16 -8.15
N LEU A 23 -18.99 1.44 -8.85
CA LEU A 23 -18.12 1.93 -9.91
C LEU A 23 -18.30 1.08 -11.18
N PRO A 24 -18.02 1.64 -12.36
CA PRO A 24 -17.96 0.85 -13.59
C PRO A 24 -17.00 -0.34 -13.46
N ALA A 25 -17.28 -1.45 -14.16
CA ALA A 25 -16.50 -2.69 -14.04
C ALA A 25 -15.00 -2.48 -14.23
N PHE A 26 -14.59 -1.70 -15.24
CA PHE A 26 -13.17 -1.41 -15.50
C PHE A 26 -12.48 -0.67 -14.33
N ARG A 27 -13.22 0.10 -13.52
CA ARG A 27 -12.69 0.78 -12.34
C ARG A 27 -12.60 -0.15 -11.14
N ARG A 28 -13.54 -1.07 -10.97
CA ARG A 28 -13.51 -2.06 -9.89
C ARG A 28 -12.39 -3.08 -10.06
N GLN A 29 -12.02 -3.40 -11.31
CA GLN A 29 -11.00 -4.37 -11.68
C GLN A 29 -9.67 -3.70 -12.05
N GLY A 30 -9.63 -2.37 -12.11
CA GLY A 30 -8.43 -1.62 -12.45
C GLY A 30 -7.34 -1.80 -11.40
N TRP A 31 -6.09 -1.92 -11.86
CA TRP A 31 -4.92 -2.01 -11.03
C TRP A 31 -3.92 -0.91 -11.38
N PHE A 32 -3.31 -0.33 -10.36
CA PHE A 32 -2.18 0.60 -10.48
C PHE A 32 -1.16 0.19 -9.42
N ASP A 33 0.00 -0.32 -9.82
CA ASP A 33 1.01 -0.88 -8.90
C ASP A 33 1.34 0.07 -7.75
N ALA A 34 1.57 1.35 -8.04
CA ALA A 34 1.90 2.32 -7.02
C ALA A 34 0.75 2.60 -6.03
N TYR A 35 -0.49 2.27 -6.39
CA TYR A 35 -1.62 2.37 -5.47
C TYR A 35 -1.79 1.07 -4.66
N GLY A 36 -1.89 -0.09 -5.31
CA GLY A 36 -2.11 -1.39 -4.63
C GLY A 36 -0.92 -1.76 -3.76
N GLU A 37 0.24 -1.93 -4.35
CA GLU A 37 1.48 -2.26 -3.64
C GLU A 37 1.87 -1.17 -2.61
N GLY A 38 1.60 0.08 -2.96
CA GLY A 38 1.81 1.21 -2.06
C GLY A 38 0.90 1.17 -0.84
N TRP A 39 -0.37 0.82 -1.02
CA TRP A 39 -1.31 0.61 0.09
C TRP A 39 -0.87 -0.56 0.96
N ALA A 40 -0.55 -1.72 0.37
CA ALA A 40 -0.14 -2.91 1.10
C ALA A 40 1.16 -2.68 1.90
N THR A 41 2.15 -1.99 1.30
CA THR A 41 3.38 -1.60 1.99
C THR A 41 3.11 -0.57 3.12
N TYR A 42 2.19 0.36 2.91
CA TYR A 42 1.73 1.26 3.97
C TYR A 42 1.03 0.48 5.09
N ALA A 43 0.21 -0.52 4.76
CA ALA A 43 -0.49 -1.36 5.73
C ALA A 43 0.48 -2.13 6.63
N GLU A 44 1.61 -2.62 6.10
CA GLU A 44 2.69 -3.22 6.90
C GLU A 44 3.17 -2.26 8.01
N SER A 45 3.28 -0.97 7.71
CA SER A 45 3.73 0.05 8.68
C SER A 45 2.75 0.28 9.83
N LEU A 46 1.51 -0.20 9.72
CA LEU A 46 0.51 -0.16 10.80
C LEU A 46 0.70 -1.31 11.81
N GLY A 47 1.52 -2.30 11.48
CA GLY A 47 1.71 -3.50 12.29
C GLY A 47 1.98 -3.23 13.78
N PRO A 48 2.90 -2.32 14.17
CA PRO A 48 3.13 -1.99 15.57
C PRO A 48 1.88 -1.43 16.27
N GLN A 49 1.07 -0.61 15.58
CA GLN A 49 -0.17 -0.05 16.12
C GLN A 49 -1.28 -1.11 16.29
N LEU A 50 -1.18 -2.20 15.52
CA LEU A 50 -2.08 -3.36 15.57
C LEU A 50 -1.61 -4.45 16.54
N GLY A 51 -0.49 -4.23 17.25
CA GLY A 51 0.06 -5.20 18.20
C GLY A 51 0.93 -6.29 17.57
N PHE A 52 1.38 -6.11 16.32
CA PHE A 52 2.34 -6.99 15.65
C PHE A 52 3.78 -6.51 15.88
N PHE A 53 4.73 -7.38 15.57
CA PHE A 53 6.18 -7.10 15.64
C PHE A 53 6.64 -6.73 17.06
N THR A 54 6.15 -7.48 18.06
CA THR A 54 6.41 -7.24 19.48
C THR A 54 7.75 -7.77 19.97
N ASP A 55 8.36 -8.68 19.21
CA ASP A 55 9.68 -9.24 19.51
C ASP A 55 10.74 -8.72 18.51
N PRO A 56 12.05 -8.75 18.89
CA PRO A 56 13.12 -8.23 18.04
C PRO A 56 13.25 -8.90 16.67
N PHE A 57 12.96 -10.19 16.58
CA PHE A 57 13.10 -10.94 15.32
C PHE A 57 12.00 -10.59 14.33
N SER A 58 10.75 -10.57 14.78
CA SER A 58 9.63 -10.14 13.93
C SER A 58 9.78 -8.66 13.51
N ARG A 59 10.30 -7.81 14.41
CA ARG A 59 10.60 -6.41 14.07
C ARG A 59 11.72 -6.29 13.07
N PHE A 60 12.80 -7.08 13.20
CA PHE A 60 13.88 -7.13 12.23
C PHE A 60 13.35 -7.57 10.85
N GLY A 61 12.56 -8.63 10.79
CA GLY A 61 11.95 -9.09 9.55
C GLY A 61 11.12 -7.99 8.86
N GLN A 62 10.30 -7.26 9.61
CA GLN A 62 9.52 -6.15 9.06
C GLN A 62 10.42 -5.02 8.51
N LEU A 63 11.50 -4.68 9.22
CA LEU A 63 12.44 -3.66 8.78
C LEU A 63 13.24 -4.10 7.54
N ASN A 64 13.58 -5.39 7.45
CA ASN A 64 14.24 -5.95 6.26
C ASN A 64 13.33 -5.87 5.03
N GLU A 65 12.03 -6.19 5.18
CA GLU A 65 11.06 -6.02 4.11
C GLU A 65 10.93 -4.54 3.68
N GLU A 66 10.91 -3.61 4.63
CA GLU A 66 10.89 -2.18 4.31
C GLU A 66 12.16 -1.73 3.59
N MET A 67 13.33 -2.26 4.00
CA MET A 67 14.62 -2.01 3.35
C MET A 67 14.63 -2.56 1.93
N LEU A 68 14.10 -3.77 1.69
CA LEU A 68 13.97 -4.32 0.34
C LEU A 68 13.16 -3.40 -0.57
N ARG A 69 11.98 -2.90 -0.09
CA ARG A 69 11.15 -1.95 -0.88
C ARG A 69 11.91 -0.65 -1.17
N ALA A 70 12.74 -0.18 -0.26
CA ALA A 70 13.59 0.99 -0.50
C ALA A 70 14.71 0.69 -1.52
N ALA A 71 15.39 -0.46 -1.39
CA ALA A 71 16.43 -0.89 -2.29
C ALA A 71 15.91 -1.12 -3.73
N ARG A 72 14.65 -1.54 -3.90
CA ARG A 72 13.98 -1.66 -5.20
C ARG A 72 14.00 -0.34 -5.99
N LEU A 73 13.86 0.81 -5.33
CA LEU A 73 13.95 2.12 -5.99
C LEU A 73 15.31 2.34 -6.67
N VAL A 74 16.38 1.91 -6.01
CA VAL A 74 17.73 2.06 -6.52
C VAL A 74 18.01 1.05 -7.63
N VAL A 75 17.67 -0.21 -7.40
CA VAL A 75 18.02 -1.30 -8.30
C VAL A 75 17.24 -1.22 -9.61
N ASP A 76 15.93 -1.02 -9.57
CA ASP A 76 15.11 -0.91 -10.78
C ASP A 76 15.56 0.28 -11.64
N THR A 77 15.74 1.45 -11.02
CA THR A 77 16.27 2.63 -11.71
C THR A 77 17.70 2.40 -12.21
N GLY A 78 18.54 1.72 -11.42
CA GLY A 78 19.90 1.33 -11.81
C GLY A 78 19.91 0.51 -13.09
N ILE A 79 19.07 -0.52 -13.17
CA ILE A 79 18.98 -1.40 -14.35
C ILE A 79 18.45 -0.62 -15.57
N HIS A 80 17.28 0.02 -15.43
CA HIS A 80 16.52 0.51 -16.58
C HIS A 80 16.89 1.92 -17.04
N ALA A 81 17.46 2.75 -16.16
CA ALA A 81 17.83 4.13 -16.49
C ALA A 81 19.33 4.42 -16.42
N MET A 82 20.10 3.64 -15.66
CA MET A 82 21.52 3.92 -15.43
C MET A 82 22.45 2.85 -16.00
N GLY A 83 21.94 1.84 -16.71
CA GLY A 83 22.71 0.81 -17.39
C GLY A 83 23.42 -0.18 -16.44
N TRP A 84 22.90 -0.40 -15.24
CA TRP A 84 23.43 -1.40 -14.34
C TRP A 84 23.31 -2.80 -14.92
N SER A 85 24.38 -3.57 -14.79
CA SER A 85 24.35 -5.01 -15.08
C SER A 85 23.53 -5.76 -14.01
N ARG A 86 23.01 -6.95 -14.37
CA ARG A 86 22.40 -7.89 -13.44
C ARG A 86 23.26 -8.10 -12.17
N ARG A 87 24.57 -8.25 -12.34
CA ARG A 87 25.49 -8.47 -11.23
C ARG A 87 25.54 -7.29 -10.27
N GLN A 88 25.63 -6.07 -10.79
CA GLN A 88 25.62 -4.86 -9.93
C GLN A 88 24.33 -4.76 -9.12
N ALA A 89 23.21 -5.09 -9.73
CA ALA A 89 21.90 -5.09 -9.06
C ALA A 89 21.84 -6.12 -7.92
N ILE A 90 22.31 -7.36 -8.15
CA ILE A 90 22.38 -8.41 -7.14
C ILE A 90 23.32 -8.01 -6.00
N ASP A 91 24.51 -7.51 -6.32
CA ASP A 91 25.49 -7.10 -5.32
C ASP A 91 24.93 -5.97 -4.43
N TYR A 92 24.18 -5.04 -5.01
CA TYR A 92 23.51 -3.99 -4.25
C TYR A 92 22.48 -4.57 -3.26
N LEU A 93 21.60 -5.49 -3.69
CA LEU A 93 20.63 -6.12 -2.79
C LEU A 93 21.32 -6.93 -1.68
N ASN A 94 22.39 -7.69 -2.02
CA ASN A 94 23.15 -8.48 -1.06
C ASN A 94 23.84 -7.61 0.00
N ALA A 95 24.24 -6.40 -0.37
CA ALA A 95 24.88 -5.46 0.54
C ALA A 95 23.88 -4.70 1.45
N HIS A 96 22.60 -4.59 1.07
CA HIS A 96 21.65 -3.71 1.73
C HIS A 96 20.41 -4.43 2.31
N THR A 97 20.27 -5.74 2.07
CA THR A 97 19.18 -6.55 2.62
C THR A 97 19.73 -7.76 3.36
N ALA A 98 18.94 -8.33 4.26
CA ALA A 98 19.25 -9.59 4.94
C ALA A 98 18.65 -10.80 4.21
N ASN A 99 18.19 -10.64 2.99
CA ASN A 99 17.64 -11.73 2.20
C ASN A 99 18.71 -12.74 1.80
N PRO A 100 18.37 -14.03 1.65
CA PRO A 100 19.25 -15.00 1.03
C PRO A 100 19.70 -14.54 -0.38
N PRO A 101 20.95 -14.79 -0.79
CA PRO A 101 21.44 -14.37 -2.12
C PRO A 101 20.58 -14.89 -3.28
N GLN A 102 20.04 -16.11 -3.18
CA GLN A 102 19.17 -16.70 -4.19
C GLN A 102 17.86 -15.91 -4.38
N ASP A 103 17.29 -15.40 -3.29
CA ASP A 103 16.08 -14.58 -3.33
C ASP A 103 16.37 -13.23 -4.01
N ASN A 104 17.52 -12.63 -3.71
CA ASN A 104 17.96 -11.39 -4.37
C ASN A 104 18.23 -11.58 -5.86
N GLU A 105 18.76 -12.75 -6.28
CA GLU A 105 18.91 -13.09 -7.70
C GLU A 105 17.53 -13.18 -8.40
N ALA A 106 16.58 -13.90 -7.81
CA ALA A 106 15.24 -14.02 -8.33
C ALA A 106 14.52 -12.65 -8.42
N GLU A 107 14.69 -11.81 -7.39
CA GLU A 107 14.14 -10.46 -7.39
C GLU A 107 14.71 -9.61 -8.53
N VAL A 108 16.02 -9.63 -8.75
CA VAL A 108 16.65 -8.89 -9.86
C VAL A 108 16.16 -9.38 -11.21
N ASP A 109 16.03 -10.70 -11.42
CA ASP A 109 15.50 -11.27 -12.66
C ASP A 109 14.05 -10.82 -12.91
N ARG A 110 13.25 -10.72 -11.84
CA ARG A 110 11.89 -10.17 -11.92
C ARG A 110 11.90 -8.69 -12.33
N TYR A 111 12.79 -7.86 -11.75
CA TYR A 111 12.87 -6.44 -12.12
C TYR A 111 13.28 -6.24 -13.57
N ILE A 112 14.23 -7.04 -14.08
CA ILE A 112 14.64 -7.00 -15.48
C ILE A 112 13.44 -7.28 -16.42
N ALA A 113 12.58 -8.23 -16.04
CA ALA A 113 11.42 -8.61 -16.83
C ALA A 113 10.22 -7.64 -16.70
N GLN A 114 10.16 -6.87 -15.61
CA GLN A 114 9.03 -5.99 -15.29
C GLN A 114 9.51 -4.56 -14.91
N PRO A 115 9.96 -3.76 -15.89
CA PRO A 115 10.47 -2.42 -15.64
C PRO A 115 9.47 -1.55 -14.86
N ALA A 116 9.96 -0.86 -13.83
CA ALA A 116 9.23 0.06 -12.98
C ALA A 116 8.19 -0.54 -12.03
N GLN A 117 7.81 -1.82 -12.14
CA GLN A 117 6.87 -2.45 -11.22
C GLN A 117 7.39 -2.37 -9.77
N ALA A 118 8.66 -2.68 -9.55
CA ALA A 118 9.29 -2.68 -8.23
C ALA A 118 9.30 -1.29 -7.54
N LEU A 119 9.18 -0.20 -8.29
CA LEU A 119 9.12 1.17 -7.76
C LEU A 119 7.80 1.44 -7.04
N GLY A 120 6.70 0.79 -7.46
CA GLY A 120 5.34 1.04 -6.99
C GLY A 120 5.21 0.95 -5.48
N TYR A 121 5.82 -0.05 -4.88
CA TYR A 121 5.79 -0.33 -3.43
C TYR A 121 6.17 0.88 -2.58
N LYS A 122 7.41 1.31 -2.69
CA LYS A 122 7.94 2.40 -1.84
C LYS A 122 7.40 3.77 -2.23
N ILE A 123 7.26 4.06 -3.53
CA ILE A 123 6.69 5.32 -4.00
C ILE A 123 5.25 5.48 -3.51
N GLY A 124 4.44 4.44 -3.63
CA GLY A 124 3.06 4.45 -3.15
C GLY A 124 2.95 4.60 -1.64
N GLN A 125 3.74 3.81 -0.88
CA GLN A 125 3.81 3.92 0.58
C GLN A 125 4.15 5.35 1.02
N LEU A 126 5.20 5.94 0.45
CA LEU A 126 5.64 7.30 0.80
C LEU A 126 4.55 8.33 0.48
N ARG A 127 3.85 8.19 -0.65
CA ARG A 127 2.76 9.09 -1.02
C ARG A 127 1.58 8.98 -0.04
N ILE A 128 1.15 7.78 0.31
CA ILE A 128 0.04 7.56 1.24
C ILE A 128 0.42 8.06 2.65
N ALA A 129 1.64 7.78 3.11
CA ALA A 129 2.15 8.28 4.39
C ALA A 129 2.20 9.82 4.42
N ALA A 130 2.69 10.46 3.35
CA ALA A 130 2.71 11.92 3.26
C ALA A 130 1.30 12.53 3.30
N LEU A 131 0.33 11.91 2.62
CA LEU A 131 -1.08 12.33 2.66
C LEU A 131 -1.68 12.17 4.05
N ARG A 132 -1.35 11.10 4.76
CA ARG A 132 -1.75 10.89 6.17
C ARG A 132 -1.23 12.00 7.08
N GLU A 133 0.06 12.30 7.01
CA GLU A 133 0.66 13.37 7.83
C GLU A 133 0.11 14.75 7.45
N ARG A 134 -0.15 14.98 6.17
CA ARG A 134 -0.82 16.19 5.70
C ARG A 134 -2.23 16.32 6.29
N ALA A 135 -3.02 15.25 6.27
CA ALA A 135 -4.36 15.22 6.85
C ALA A 135 -4.29 15.48 8.37
N ARG A 136 -3.36 14.82 9.08
CA ARG A 136 -3.13 14.99 10.51
C ARG A 136 -2.79 16.44 10.86
N ALA A 137 -1.86 17.04 10.13
CA ALA A 137 -1.43 18.42 10.35
C ALA A 137 -2.57 19.43 10.15
N VAL A 138 -3.43 19.21 9.13
CA VAL A 138 -4.52 20.13 8.80
C VAL A 138 -5.74 19.97 9.70
N LEU A 139 -6.07 18.74 10.09
CA LEU A 139 -7.28 18.42 10.87
C LEU A 139 -7.03 18.46 12.40
N GLY A 140 -5.77 18.34 12.84
CA GLY A 140 -5.39 18.34 14.25
C GLY A 140 -6.13 17.26 15.05
N ALA A 141 -6.73 17.63 16.17
CA ALA A 141 -7.48 16.71 17.05
C ALA A 141 -8.70 16.04 16.38
N ARG A 142 -9.13 16.50 15.21
CA ARG A 142 -10.24 15.91 14.44
C ARG A 142 -9.77 14.87 13.42
N PHE A 143 -8.47 14.64 13.30
CA PHE A 143 -7.97 13.60 12.42
C PHE A 143 -8.40 12.22 12.94
N ASP A 144 -9.10 11.49 12.10
CA ASP A 144 -9.48 10.10 12.34
C ASP A 144 -8.83 9.21 11.29
N LEU A 145 -8.02 8.24 11.74
CA LEU A 145 -7.27 7.35 10.87
C LEU A 145 -8.18 6.47 10.00
N ARG A 146 -9.32 6.01 10.54
CA ARG A 146 -10.26 5.16 9.80
C ARG A 146 -10.88 5.96 8.66
N ARG A 147 -11.30 7.18 8.92
CA ARG A 147 -11.84 8.08 7.88
C ARG A 147 -10.80 8.43 6.81
N PHE A 148 -9.54 8.58 7.20
CA PHE A 148 -8.45 8.73 6.23
C PHE A 148 -8.31 7.49 5.35
N HIS A 149 -8.32 6.28 5.93
CA HIS A 149 -8.28 5.04 5.15
C HIS A 149 -9.51 4.90 4.24
N ASP A 150 -10.69 5.28 4.71
CA ASP A 150 -11.89 5.31 3.87
C ASP A 150 -11.77 6.31 2.70
N ALA A 151 -11.13 7.47 2.91
CA ALA A 151 -10.87 8.42 1.84
C ALA A 151 -9.86 7.89 0.82
N VAL A 152 -8.86 7.11 1.25
CA VAL A 152 -7.89 6.46 0.36
C VAL A 152 -8.56 5.35 -0.45
N LEU A 153 -9.31 4.45 0.20
CA LEU A 153 -9.83 3.22 -0.43
C LEU A 153 -11.20 3.40 -1.11
N GLY A 154 -11.92 4.48 -0.81
CA GLY A 154 -13.34 4.64 -1.14
C GLY A 154 -13.66 4.86 -2.62
N ASN A 155 -12.65 4.97 -3.49
CA ASN A 155 -12.86 5.18 -4.93
C ASN A 155 -12.13 4.15 -5.81
N GLY A 156 -11.74 3.01 -5.23
CA GLY A 156 -10.98 1.97 -5.93
C GLY A 156 -9.57 2.43 -6.28
N ALA A 157 -8.83 1.62 -7.05
CA ALA A 157 -7.47 1.93 -7.44
C ALA A 157 -7.40 3.19 -8.33
N LEU A 158 -6.40 4.04 -8.05
CA LEU A 158 -6.21 5.35 -8.69
C LEU A 158 -4.72 5.60 -8.97
N PRO A 159 -4.39 6.34 -10.05
CA PRO A 159 -3.08 6.99 -10.15
C PRO A 159 -2.82 7.86 -8.93
N LEU A 160 -1.57 7.92 -8.45
CA LEU A 160 -1.23 8.60 -7.19
C LEU A 160 -1.55 10.10 -7.16
N ASP A 161 -1.48 10.77 -8.29
CA ASP A 161 -1.84 12.18 -8.41
C ASP A 161 -3.35 12.41 -8.30
N VAL A 162 -4.16 11.46 -8.80
CA VAL A 162 -5.63 11.45 -8.63
C VAL A 162 -5.98 11.16 -7.17
N LEU A 163 -5.33 10.16 -6.56
CA LEU A 163 -5.49 9.87 -5.14
C LEU A 163 -5.18 11.10 -4.27
N GLN A 164 -4.09 11.80 -4.58
CA GLN A 164 -3.74 13.02 -3.86
C GLN A 164 -4.86 14.07 -3.92
N ARG A 165 -5.37 14.37 -5.13
CA ARG A 165 -6.47 15.34 -5.30
C ARG A 165 -7.70 14.93 -4.50
N GLN A 166 -8.01 13.64 -4.49
CA GLN A 166 -9.15 13.11 -3.75
C GLN A 166 -9.00 13.28 -2.25
N VAL A 167 -7.86 12.91 -1.68
CA VAL A 167 -7.58 13.03 -0.23
C VAL A 167 -7.54 14.51 0.18
N GLU A 168 -6.96 15.39 -0.64
CA GLU A 168 -7.00 16.84 -0.37
C GLU A 168 -8.45 17.37 -0.39
N GLY A 169 -9.27 16.92 -1.33
CA GLY A 169 -10.71 17.23 -1.35
C GLY A 169 -11.44 16.80 -0.08
N TRP A 170 -11.18 15.59 0.39
CA TRP A 170 -11.69 15.09 1.67
C TRP A 170 -11.23 15.96 2.84
N ILE A 171 -9.95 16.32 2.93
CA ILE A 171 -9.41 17.20 3.97
C ILE A 171 -10.17 18.54 3.99
N GLN A 172 -10.42 19.15 2.84
CA GLN A 172 -11.16 20.41 2.77
C GLN A 172 -12.62 20.25 3.19
N ALA A 173 -13.27 19.15 2.83
CA ALA A 173 -14.63 18.83 3.27
C ALA A 173 -14.73 18.69 4.81
N GLU A 174 -13.76 17.99 5.43
CA GLU A 174 -13.67 17.86 6.88
C GLU A 174 -13.49 19.23 7.58
N LYS A 175 -12.64 20.09 7.02
CA LYS A 175 -12.48 21.47 7.53
C LYS A 175 -13.75 22.30 7.44
N ALA A 176 -14.46 22.20 6.31
CA ALA A 176 -15.68 22.95 6.09
C ALA A 176 -16.81 22.49 7.01
N ALA A 177 -16.95 21.16 7.21
CA ALA A 177 -17.93 20.59 8.13
C ALA A 177 -17.71 21.05 9.57
N ALA A 178 -16.47 21.11 9.99
CA ALA A 178 -16.10 21.59 11.31
C ALA A 178 -16.49 23.06 11.59
N LYS A 179 -16.35 23.93 10.59
CA LYS A 179 -16.78 25.33 10.71
C LYS A 179 -18.29 25.47 10.89
N LYS A 180 -19.07 24.45 10.45
CA LYS A 180 -20.53 24.41 10.56
C LYS A 180 -21.02 23.69 11.82
N GLY A 181 -20.12 23.22 12.71
CA GLY A 181 -20.47 22.44 13.89
C GLY A 181 -21.05 21.06 13.59
N VAL A 182 -20.87 20.56 12.35
CA VAL A 182 -21.38 19.27 11.88
C VAL A 182 -20.22 18.34 11.63
N GLN A 183 -20.33 17.07 12.02
CA GLN A 183 -19.39 16.06 11.57
C GLN A 183 -19.66 15.80 10.08
N ALA A 184 -18.64 15.86 9.24
CA ALA A 184 -18.80 15.51 7.83
C ALA A 184 -19.31 14.06 7.72
N PRO A 185 -20.21 13.76 6.77
CA PRO A 185 -20.67 12.38 6.59
C PRO A 185 -19.49 11.46 6.39
N ALA A 186 -19.53 10.29 7.02
CA ALA A 186 -18.52 9.27 6.77
C ALA A 186 -18.44 9.00 5.26
N PRO A 187 -17.24 8.76 4.68
CA PRO A 187 -17.16 8.22 3.34
C PRO A 187 -18.07 7.00 3.29
N LYS A 188 -18.95 6.90 2.29
CA LYS A 188 -20.00 5.87 2.24
C LYS A 188 -19.34 4.49 2.40
N ALA A 189 -19.39 3.95 3.60
CA ALA A 189 -19.03 2.55 3.84
C ALA A 189 -20.13 1.71 3.20
N THR A 190 -19.80 1.00 2.13
CA THR A 190 -20.70 -0.02 1.59
C THR A 190 -20.80 -1.13 2.63
N PRO A 191 -22.02 -1.59 3.01
CA PRO A 191 -22.16 -2.68 3.97
C PRO A 191 -21.39 -3.90 3.47
N ALA A 192 -20.68 -4.56 4.39
CA ALA A 192 -19.95 -5.78 4.09
C ALA A 192 -20.91 -6.83 3.55
N ALA A 193 -20.76 -7.23 2.28
CA ALA A 193 -21.43 -8.39 1.77
C ALA A 193 -20.88 -9.63 2.51
N PRO A 194 -21.73 -10.62 2.85
CA PRO A 194 -21.23 -11.86 3.43
C PRO A 194 -20.22 -12.50 2.49
N LEU A 195 -19.08 -12.91 3.05
CA LEU A 195 -18.05 -13.66 2.32
C LEU A 195 -18.73 -14.89 1.67
N PRO A 196 -18.43 -15.19 0.38
CA PRO A 196 -18.91 -16.43 -0.20
C PRO A 196 -18.38 -17.59 0.64
N ALA A 197 -19.28 -18.50 1.03
CA ALA A 197 -18.93 -19.71 1.76
C ALA A 197 -17.82 -20.43 0.98
N ALA A 198 -16.72 -20.77 1.65
CA ALA A 198 -15.65 -21.56 1.06
C ALA A 198 -16.24 -22.83 0.46
N ALA A 199 -16.09 -23.00 -0.85
CA ALA A 199 -16.51 -24.22 -1.52
C ALA A 199 -15.71 -25.37 -0.91
N ALA A 200 -16.38 -26.22 -0.13
CA ALA A 200 -15.80 -27.43 0.37
C ALA A 200 -15.49 -28.33 -0.83
N THR A 201 -14.23 -28.39 -1.23
CA THR A 201 -13.75 -29.38 -2.19
C THR A 201 -13.92 -30.77 -1.56
N ARG A 202 -14.95 -31.49 -1.95
CA ARG A 202 -15.03 -32.92 -1.71
C ARG A 202 -13.83 -33.56 -2.45
N ARG A 203 -12.94 -34.16 -1.70
CA ARG A 203 -11.99 -35.13 -2.25
C ARG A 203 -12.79 -36.42 -2.43
N GLU A 204 -12.92 -36.87 -3.65
CA GLU A 204 -13.11 -38.27 -4.02
C GLU A 204 -11.75 -38.89 -4.31
#